data_cbb2d14466e8c4eac51f4170faf7fdf4
#
_entry.id   cbb2d14466e8c4eac51f4170faf7fdf4
#
_cell.length_a   1.000
_cell.length_b   1.000
_cell.length_c   1.000
_cell.angle_alpha   90.00
_cell.angle_beta   90.00
_cell.angle_gamma   90.00
#
_symmetry.space_group_name_H-M   'P 1'
#
loop_
_entity.id
_entity.type
_entity.pdbx_description
1 polymer ?
#
loop_
_entity_poly.entity_id
_entity_poly.type
_entity_poly.pdbx_seq_one_letter_code
_entity_poly.pdbx_strand_id
1 'polypeptide(L)'
;RVDLDATIDTLSVGLQQRVEILKALYKGAKILILDEPTGVLTPQETEELFRIFEALKQQGVTIMLITHKLREIMSITDQVSVMRAGKMVAHRETQATSREELAELMVGRKVLLQVHKNPANVRQPMMKVKRLTVMDRQGVERLKEVTFELRAGEVLGVAGVSGNGQTELLEALSGIVPITSGSIEVLGFEMDAKHPLTPDRLRELGLAHVPEDRHRMGLITDFSASESALLGYHTDPQINSGIWLSHSKVKANCQALMKA
;
A
#
# COMPACT_ATOMS: atom_id res chain seq x y z
N ARG A 1 -23.44 -5.21 10.06
CA ARG A 1 -23.70 -6.52 10.69
C ARG A 1 -22.71 -7.51 10.11
N VAL A 2 -22.13 -8.37 10.96
CA VAL A 2 -21.29 -9.51 10.55
C VAL A 2 -22.21 -10.71 10.46
N ASP A 3 -22.10 -11.48 9.38
CA ASP A 3 -22.72 -12.81 9.31
C ASP A 3 -21.95 -13.71 10.28
N LEU A 4 -22.66 -14.25 11.28
CA LEU A 4 -22.05 -15.04 12.35
C LEU A 4 -21.64 -16.45 11.89
N ASP A 5 -22.18 -16.92 10.77
CA ASP A 5 -21.88 -18.22 10.18
C ASP A 5 -20.78 -18.14 9.08
N ALA A 6 -20.37 -16.93 8.71
CA ALA A 6 -19.29 -16.73 7.74
C ALA A 6 -17.93 -17.10 8.33
N THR A 7 -17.10 -17.78 7.54
CA THR A 7 -15.70 -18.05 7.91
C THR A 7 -14.86 -16.78 7.85
N ILE A 8 -13.91 -16.62 8.78
CA ILE A 8 -13.13 -15.37 8.92
C ILE A 8 -12.37 -15.01 7.64
N ASP A 9 -11.88 -15.98 6.88
CA ASP A 9 -11.14 -15.80 5.62
C ASP A 9 -12.01 -15.24 4.49
N THR A 10 -13.34 -15.38 4.58
CA THR A 10 -14.29 -14.82 3.60
C THR A 10 -14.70 -13.38 3.94
N LEU A 11 -14.41 -12.91 5.15
CA LEU A 11 -14.74 -11.56 5.59
C LEU A 11 -13.74 -10.53 5.06
N SER A 12 -14.21 -9.32 4.77
CA SER A 12 -13.31 -8.19 4.49
C SER A 12 -12.43 -7.91 5.73
N VAL A 13 -11.23 -7.39 5.50
CA VAL A 13 -10.26 -7.11 6.59
C VAL A 13 -10.88 -6.19 7.67
N GLY A 14 -11.70 -5.22 7.28
CA GLY A 14 -12.43 -4.36 8.21
C GLY A 14 -13.43 -5.14 9.09
N LEU A 15 -14.11 -6.17 8.55
CA LEU A 15 -14.98 -7.03 9.33
C LEU A 15 -14.20 -7.97 10.25
N GLN A 16 -13.08 -8.50 9.79
CA GLN A 16 -12.18 -9.32 10.64
C GLN A 16 -11.71 -8.52 11.86
N GLN A 17 -11.33 -7.26 11.66
CA GLN A 17 -10.93 -6.38 12.75
C GLN A 17 -12.07 -6.11 13.75
N ARG A 18 -13.31 -5.91 13.26
CA ARG A 18 -14.48 -5.77 14.14
C ARG A 18 -14.70 -7.02 14.98
N VAL A 19 -14.49 -8.22 14.41
CA VAL A 19 -14.59 -9.50 15.14
C VAL A 19 -13.54 -9.56 16.25
N GLU A 20 -12.29 -9.15 16.01
CA GLU A 20 -11.24 -9.10 17.04
C GLU A 20 -11.60 -8.14 18.19
N ILE A 21 -12.12 -6.96 17.89
CA ILE A 21 -12.58 -6.01 18.90
C ILE A 21 -13.73 -6.59 19.71
N LEU A 22 -14.74 -7.19 19.04
CA LEU A 22 -15.86 -7.85 19.72
C LEU A 22 -15.41 -8.99 20.63
N LYS A 23 -14.43 -9.79 20.19
CA LYS A 23 -13.84 -10.87 20.98
C LYS A 23 -13.18 -10.34 22.27
N ALA A 24 -12.45 -9.23 22.19
CA ALA A 24 -11.83 -8.60 23.36
C ALA A 24 -12.89 -8.07 24.34
N LEU A 25 -13.95 -7.45 23.81
CA LEU A 25 -15.04 -6.88 24.61
C LEU A 25 -15.93 -7.96 25.25
N TYR A 26 -16.18 -9.07 24.59
CA TYR A 26 -16.96 -10.18 25.11
C TYR A 26 -16.39 -10.72 26.44
N LYS A 27 -15.08 -10.66 26.62
CA LYS A 27 -14.39 -11.05 27.87
C LYS A 27 -14.39 -9.97 28.96
N GLY A 28 -15.09 -8.85 28.76
CA GLY A 28 -15.18 -7.77 29.73
C GLY A 28 -13.90 -6.95 29.88
N ALA A 29 -13.17 -6.74 28.80
CA ALA A 29 -11.96 -5.93 28.80
C ALA A 29 -12.26 -4.50 29.31
N LYS A 30 -11.50 -4.05 30.32
CA LYS A 30 -11.55 -2.70 30.84
C LYS A 30 -10.52 -1.77 30.17
N ILE A 31 -9.49 -2.36 29.60
CA ILE A 31 -8.45 -1.66 28.85
C ILE A 31 -8.34 -2.34 27.48
N LEU A 32 -8.45 -1.56 26.42
CA LEU A 32 -8.35 -2.01 25.05
C LEU A 32 -7.12 -1.35 24.41
N ILE A 33 -6.18 -2.17 23.93
CA ILE A 33 -4.96 -1.69 23.23
C ILE A 33 -5.12 -2.05 21.77
N LEU A 34 -5.01 -1.05 20.90
CA LEU A 34 -5.20 -1.18 19.45
C LEU A 34 -3.98 -0.65 18.71
N ASP A 35 -3.42 -1.48 17.84
CA ASP A 35 -2.29 -1.11 16.99
C ASP A 35 -2.77 -0.94 15.55
N GLU A 36 -2.60 0.28 14.99
CA GLU A 36 -3.00 0.68 13.63
C GLU A 36 -4.42 0.19 13.22
N PRO A 37 -5.47 0.41 14.06
CA PRO A 37 -6.77 -0.22 13.85
C PRO A 37 -7.52 0.27 12.60
N THR A 38 -7.01 1.29 11.94
CA THR A 38 -7.64 1.90 10.75
C THR A 38 -6.81 1.70 9.48
N GLY A 39 -5.72 0.92 9.56
CA GLY A 39 -4.74 0.79 8.47
C GLY A 39 -5.35 0.36 7.13
N VAL A 40 -6.38 -0.49 7.19
CA VAL A 40 -7.04 -1.09 6.03
C VAL A 40 -8.51 -0.66 5.88
N LEU A 41 -8.98 0.25 6.74
CA LEU A 41 -10.36 0.71 6.74
C LEU A 41 -10.59 1.84 5.76
N THR A 42 -11.79 1.89 5.20
CA THR A 42 -12.29 3.05 4.47
C THR A 42 -12.52 4.22 5.43
N PRO A 43 -12.60 5.46 4.95
CA PRO A 43 -12.97 6.61 5.77
C PRO A 43 -14.28 6.42 6.54
N GLN A 44 -15.30 5.85 5.89
CA GLN A 44 -16.61 5.58 6.52
C GLN A 44 -16.51 4.53 7.63
N GLU A 45 -15.77 3.44 7.38
CA GLU A 45 -15.52 2.41 8.40
C GLU A 45 -14.71 2.95 9.57
N THR A 46 -13.76 3.84 9.31
CA THR A 46 -12.99 4.54 10.36
C THR A 46 -13.90 5.39 11.24
N GLU A 47 -14.81 6.16 10.65
CA GLU A 47 -15.80 6.94 11.41
C GLU A 47 -16.72 6.05 12.25
N GLU A 48 -17.18 4.93 11.71
CA GLU A 48 -17.98 3.97 12.48
C GLU A 48 -17.18 3.37 13.64
N LEU A 49 -15.91 3.03 13.42
CA LEU A 49 -15.03 2.54 14.47
C LEU A 49 -14.84 3.57 15.58
N PHE A 50 -14.66 4.84 15.25
CA PHE A 50 -14.52 5.91 16.23
C PHE A 50 -15.80 6.15 17.04
N ARG A 51 -16.97 6.00 16.44
CA ARG A 51 -18.25 6.00 17.19
C ARG A 51 -18.31 4.83 18.18
N ILE A 52 -17.80 3.67 17.82
CA ILE A 52 -17.70 2.52 18.73
C ILE A 52 -16.74 2.84 19.89
N PHE A 53 -15.58 3.44 19.61
CA PHE A 53 -14.62 3.84 20.66
C PHE A 53 -15.23 4.84 21.63
N GLU A 54 -15.93 5.83 21.12
CA GLU A 54 -16.61 6.81 21.98
C GLU A 54 -17.69 6.16 22.87
N ALA A 55 -18.49 5.25 22.32
CA ALA A 55 -19.49 4.51 23.10
C ALA A 55 -18.84 3.64 24.21
N LEU A 56 -17.70 2.99 23.90
CA LEU A 56 -16.94 2.19 24.87
C LEU A 56 -16.33 3.08 25.98
N LYS A 57 -15.78 4.23 25.61
CA LYS A 57 -15.26 5.21 26.56
C LYS A 57 -16.35 5.68 27.53
N GLN A 58 -17.57 5.95 27.03
CA GLN A 58 -18.73 6.29 27.88
C GLN A 58 -19.14 5.16 28.82
N GLN A 59 -18.87 3.91 28.46
CA GLN A 59 -19.08 2.73 29.31
C GLN A 59 -17.92 2.48 30.30
N GLY A 60 -16.91 3.36 30.33
CA GLY A 60 -15.77 3.27 31.23
C GLY A 60 -14.61 2.39 30.73
N VAL A 61 -14.60 2.00 29.47
CA VAL A 61 -13.46 1.31 28.86
C VAL A 61 -12.37 2.32 28.56
N THR A 62 -11.15 2.02 29.01
CA THR A 62 -9.95 2.80 28.65
C THR A 62 -9.36 2.30 27.36
N ILE A 63 -9.06 3.20 26.42
CA ILE A 63 -8.54 2.82 25.10
C ILE A 63 -7.13 3.41 24.90
N MET A 64 -6.15 2.56 24.54
CA MET A 64 -4.85 2.97 24.05
C MET A 64 -4.81 2.70 22.54
N LEU A 65 -4.63 3.77 21.78
CA LEU A 65 -4.53 3.72 20.32
C LEU A 65 -3.10 4.00 19.89
N ILE A 66 -2.50 3.07 19.15
CA ILE A 66 -1.21 3.25 18.50
C ILE A 66 -1.46 3.53 17.03
N THR A 67 -1.03 4.67 16.53
CA THR A 67 -1.18 5.06 15.12
C THR A 67 -0.20 6.17 14.74
N HIS A 68 0.14 6.24 13.47
CA HIS A 68 0.91 7.33 12.87
C HIS A 68 0.01 8.35 12.14
N LYS A 69 -1.29 8.13 12.10
CA LYS A 69 -2.26 8.97 11.40
C LYS A 69 -2.70 10.14 12.27
N LEU A 70 -2.06 11.29 12.11
CA LEU A 70 -2.30 12.48 12.94
C LEU A 70 -3.76 12.96 12.94
N ARG A 71 -4.49 12.75 11.84
CA ARG A 71 -5.94 13.12 11.79
C ARG A 71 -6.74 12.30 12.77
N GLU A 72 -6.43 11.04 12.94
CA GLU A 72 -7.11 10.12 13.86
C GLU A 72 -6.80 10.49 15.30
N ILE A 73 -5.52 10.74 15.62
CA ILE A 73 -5.12 11.24 16.95
C ILE A 73 -5.92 12.47 17.32
N MET A 74 -5.91 13.49 16.46
CA MET A 74 -6.61 14.75 16.74
C MET A 74 -8.13 14.61 16.87
N SER A 75 -8.74 13.56 16.31
CA SER A 75 -10.19 13.39 16.30
C SER A 75 -10.75 12.59 17.48
N ILE A 76 -9.97 11.65 18.06
CA ILE A 76 -10.54 10.67 18.98
C ILE A 76 -9.80 10.58 20.32
N THR A 77 -8.57 11.10 20.43
CA THR A 77 -7.80 10.97 21.67
C THR A 77 -7.95 12.17 22.59
N ASP A 78 -7.84 11.94 23.90
CA ASP A 78 -7.79 13.02 24.92
C ASP A 78 -6.35 13.47 25.16
N GLN A 79 -5.42 12.51 25.12
CA GLN A 79 -3.98 12.72 25.33
C GLN A 79 -3.18 11.97 24.27
N VAL A 80 -2.02 12.50 23.93
CA VAL A 80 -1.10 11.90 22.98
C VAL A 80 0.31 11.85 23.56
N SER A 81 0.93 10.68 23.46
CA SER A 81 2.34 10.47 23.78
C SER A 81 3.09 10.13 22.50
N VAL A 82 4.15 10.87 22.21
CA VAL A 82 4.95 10.67 21.01
C VAL A 82 6.17 9.81 21.34
N MET A 83 6.31 8.70 20.61
CA MET A 83 7.46 7.81 20.70
C MET A 83 8.36 7.96 19.48
N ARG A 84 9.68 8.04 19.73
CA ARG A 84 10.70 8.08 18.67
C ARG A 84 11.95 7.33 19.12
N ALA A 85 12.49 6.45 18.27
CA ALA A 85 13.67 5.63 18.56
C ALA A 85 13.60 4.91 19.93
N GLY A 86 12.43 4.34 20.26
CA GLY A 86 12.20 3.60 21.49
C GLY A 86 12.04 4.47 22.76
N LYS A 87 11.96 5.80 22.63
CA LYS A 87 11.82 6.73 23.76
C LYS A 87 10.55 7.57 23.62
N MET A 88 9.88 7.81 24.74
CA MET A 88 8.86 8.84 24.83
C MET A 88 9.51 10.22 24.79
N VAL A 89 9.22 10.99 23.72
CA VAL A 89 9.84 12.31 23.49
C VAL A 89 8.92 13.46 23.87
N ALA A 90 7.62 13.22 23.95
CA ALA A 90 6.65 14.21 24.37
C ALA A 90 5.38 13.55 24.92
N HIS A 91 4.67 14.31 25.77
CA HIS A 91 3.31 14.02 26.23
C HIS A 91 2.50 15.31 26.14
N ARG A 92 1.31 15.26 25.56
CA ARG A 92 0.46 16.43 25.33
C ARG A 92 -1.02 16.08 25.54
N GLU A 93 -1.77 17.06 25.97
CA GLU A 93 -3.22 17.04 25.80
C GLU A 93 -3.53 17.27 24.32
N THR A 94 -4.42 16.49 23.74
CA THR A 94 -4.70 16.58 22.29
C THR A 94 -5.23 17.94 21.90
N GLN A 95 -6.02 18.60 22.78
CA GLN A 95 -6.55 19.94 22.54
C GLN A 95 -5.48 21.04 22.60
N ALA A 96 -4.33 20.79 23.25
CA ALA A 96 -3.24 21.74 23.44
C ALA A 96 -2.08 21.56 22.47
N THR A 97 -2.22 20.70 21.45
CA THR A 97 -1.20 20.44 20.43
C THR A 97 -1.76 20.59 19.00
N SER A 98 -0.90 20.51 18.02
CA SER A 98 -1.28 20.58 16.60
C SER A 98 -0.72 19.41 15.81
N ARG A 99 -1.27 19.17 14.62
CA ARG A 99 -0.75 18.15 13.70
C ARG A 99 0.69 18.41 13.28
N GLU A 100 1.04 19.67 13.12
CA GLU A 100 2.36 20.16 12.76
C GLU A 100 3.37 19.86 13.87
N GLU A 101 3.03 20.18 15.12
CA GLU A 101 3.87 19.89 16.29
C GLU A 101 4.07 18.38 16.47
N LEU A 102 2.99 17.59 16.37
CA LEU A 102 3.08 16.14 16.49
C LEU A 102 3.95 15.53 15.39
N ALA A 103 3.80 15.98 14.14
CA ALA A 103 4.64 15.53 13.03
C ALA A 103 6.13 15.84 13.27
N GLU A 104 6.44 17.04 13.76
CA GLU A 104 7.81 17.45 14.09
C GLU A 104 8.39 16.59 15.22
N LEU A 105 7.63 16.34 16.27
CA LEU A 105 8.04 15.49 17.38
C LEU A 105 8.29 14.03 16.94
N MET A 106 7.43 13.49 16.07
CA MET A 106 7.57 12.12 15.55
C MET A 106 8.82 11.96 14.68
N VAL A 107 9.08 12.90 13.80
CA VAL A 107 10.21 12.84 12.84
C VAL A 107 11.51 13.41 13.44
N GLY A 108 11.42 14.34 14.38
CA GLY A 108 12.57 15.01 15.03
C GLY A 108 13.14 16.17 14.23
N ARG A 109 12.46 16.62 13.20
CA ARG A 109 12.80 17.80 12.39
C ARG A 109 11.52 18.43 11.87
N LYS A 110 11.59 19.70 11.48
CA LYS A 110 10.45 20.36 10.82
C LYS A 110 9.96 19.58 9.62
N VAL A 111 8.67 19.32 9.57
CA VAL A 111 8.01 18.59 8.49
C VAL A 111 7.09 19.56 7.76
N LEU A 112 7.31 19.73 6.47
CA LEU A 112 6.35 20.44 5.63
C LEU A 112 5.19 19.48 5.32
N LEU A 113 4.04 19.71 5.93
CA LEU A 113 2.81 18.93 5.65
C LEU A 113 2.18 19.29 4.30
N GLN A 114 2.63 20.38 3.68
CA GLN A 114 2.24 20.78 2.33
C GLN A 114 3.44 20.73 1.41
N VAL A 115 3.35 19.94 0.35
CA VAL A 115 4.35 19.88 -0.70
C VAL A 115 3.96 20.87 -1.79
N HIS A 116 4.83 21.84 -2.07
CA HIS A 116 4.68 22.70 -3.24
C HIS A 116 4.97 21.86 -4.49
N LYS A 117 3.92 21.54 -5.23
CA LYS A 117 4.02 20.81 -6.48
C LYS A 117 4.23 21.80 -7.63
N ASN A 118 5.37 21.71 -8.30
CA ASN A 118 5.57 22.40 -9.57
C ASN A 118 4.64 21.84 -10.65
N PRO A 119 4.22 22.63 -11.64
CA PRO A 119 3.49 22.13 -12.79
C PRO A 119 4.23 20.97 -13.45
N ALA A 120 3.52 19.90 -13.79
CA ALA A 120 4.11 18.76 -14.47
C ALA A 120 4.51 19.14 -15.90
N ASN A 121 5.71 18.76 -16.32
CA ASN A 121 6.14 18.87 -17.71
C ASN A 121 5.69 17.60 -18.46
N VAL A 122 4.41 17.57 -18.79
CA VAL A 122 3.76 16.41 -19.43
C VAL A 122 4.17 16.32 -20.89
N ARG A 123 4.64 15.15 -21.33
CA ARG A 123 5.12 14.87 -22.68
C ARG A 123 4.27 13.80 -23.38
N GLN A 124 4.92 12.97 -24.24
CA GLN A 124 4.26 11.90 -25.01
C GLN A 124 3.65 10.82 -24.09
N PRO A 125 2.64 10.11 -24.57
CA PRO A 125 2.10 8.94 -23.89
C PRO A 125 3.18 7.85 -23.72
N MET A 126 3.24 7.29 -22.50
CA MET A 126 4.13 6.18 -22.14
C MET A 126 3.35 4.88 -21.98
N MET A 127 2.07 5.01 -21.55
CA MET A 127 1.16 3.90 -21.42
C MET A 127 -0.24 4.35 -21.83
N LYS A 128 -0.96 3.49 -22.57
CA LYS A 128 -2.38 3.69 -22.91
C LYS A 128 -3.13 2.42 -22.57
N VAL A 129 -4.18 2.55 -21.82
CA VAL A 129 -5.09 1.46 -21.45
C VAL A 129 -6.43 1.74 -22.13
N LYS A 130 -6.94 0.77 -22.92
CA LYS A 130 -8.16 0.92 -23.69
C LYS A 130 -9.14 -0.20 -23.37
N ARG A 131 -10.26 0.16 -22.73
CA ARG A 131 -11.39 -0.75 -22.43
C ARG A 131 -10.93 -2.04 -21.78
N LEU A 132 -9.99 -1.94 -20.85
CA LEU A 132 -9.37 -3.08 -20.18
C LEU A 132 -10.40 -3.77 -19.29
N THR A 133 -10.64 -5.05 -19.55
CA THR A 133 -11.46 -5.93 -18.72
C THR A 133 -10.62 -7.09 -18.22
N VAL A 134 -10.74 -7.41 -16.95
CA VAL A 134 -10.08 -8.54 -16.30
C VAL A 134 -11.10 -9.33 -15.49
N MET A 135 -11.13 -10.63 -15.68
CA MET A 135 -11.91 -11.57 -14.88
C MET A 135 -11.00 -12.35 -13.94
N ASP A 136 -11.48 -12.62 -12.74
CA ASP A 136 -10.81 -13.53 -11.83
C ASP A 136 -11.03 -15.01 -12.21
N ARG A 137 -10.41 -15.93 -11.45
CA ARG A 137 -10.53 -17.38 -11.70
C ARG A 137 -11.94 -17.93 -11.51
N GLN A 138 -12.82 -17.17 -10.86
CA GLN A 138 -14.22 -17.51 -10.60
C GLN A 138 -15.15 -16.92 -11.67
N GLY A 139 -14.61 -16.20 -12.67
CA GLY A 139 -15.38 -15.55 -13.73
C GLY A 139 -16.03 -14.23 -13.32
N VAL A 140 -15.62 -13.65 -12.20
CA VAL A 140 -16.11 -12.34 -11.76
C VAL A 140 -15.29 -11.23 -12.43
N GLU A 141 -15.97 -10.29 -13.07
CA GLU A 141 -15.33 -9.08 -13.63
C GLU A 141 -14.79 -8.18 -12.52
N ARG A 142 -13.48 -8.13 -12.39
CA ARG A 142 -12.76 -7.25 -11.45
C ARG A 142 -12.46 -5.88 -12.05
N LEU A 143 -12.14 -5.84 -13.34
CA LEU A 143 -12.01 -4.58 -14.10
C LEU A 143 -13.04 -4.58 -15.22
N LYS A 144 -13.70 -3.43 -15.42
CA LYS A 144 -14.80 -3.25 -16.38
C LYS A 144 -14.48 -2.08 -17.30
N GLU A 145 -14.00 -2.37 -18.51
CA GLU A 145 -13.70 -1.40 -19.57
C GLU A 145 -12.87 -0.18 -19.12
N VAL A 146 -11.87 -0.40 -18.26
CA VAL A 146 -11.01 0.66 -17.72
C VAL A 146 -10.22 1.31 -18.85
N THR A 147 -10.25 2.64 -18.93
CA THR A 147 -9.55 3.40 -19.97
C THR A 147 -8.85 4.60 -19.34
N PHE A 148 -7.54 4.75 -19.58
CA PHE A 148 -6.74 5.91 -19.20
C PHE A 148 -5.46 5.96 -20.02
N GLU A 149 -4.75 7.09 -19.91
CA GLU A 149 -3.44 7.31 -20.50
C GLU A 149 -2.49 7.86 -19.44
N LEU A 150 -1.26 7.38 -19.45
CA LEU A 150 -0.17 7.88 -18.61
C LEU A 150 0.91 8.47 -19.50
N ARG A 151 1.36 9.69 -19.20
CA ARG A 151 2.32 10.45 -20.00
C ARG A 151 3.67 10.58 -19.31
N ALA A 152 4.71 10.78 -20.09
CA ALA A 152 6.05 11.05 -19.56
C ALA A 152 6.05 12.34 -18.70
N GLY A 153 6.67 12.26 -17.53
CA GLY A 153 6.74 13.38 -16.57
C GLY A 153 5.46 13.61 -15.76
N GLU A 154 4.51 12.67 -15.82
CA GLU A 154 3.24 12.68 -15.09
C GLU A 154 3.24 11.69 -13.93
N VAL A 155 2.51 12.01 -12.88
CA VAL A 155 2.15 11.08 -11.80
C VAL A 155 0.64 10.92 -11.81
N LEU A 156 0.15 9.76 -12.23
CA LEU A 156 -1.28 9.42 -12.22
C LEU A 156 -1.64 8.75 -10.89
N GLY A 157 -2.56 9.33 -10.14
CA GLY A 157 -3.13 8.73 -8.94
C GLY A 157 -4.39 7.93 -9.26
N VAL A 158 -4.44 6.66 -8.86
CA VAL A 158 -5.63 5.83 -8.93
C VAL A 158 -6.20 5.71 -7.52
N ALA A 159 -7.34 6.35 -7.28
CA ALA A 159 -8.02 6.31 -5.99
C ALA A 159 -9.16 5.29 -6.01
N GLY A 160 -9.32 4.58 -4.92
CA GLY A 160 -10.41 3.61 -4.74
C GLY A 160 -10.36 2.99 -3.35
N VAL A 161 -11.48 2.41 -2.95
CA VAL A 161 -11.58 1.62 -1.72
C VAL A 161 -10.98 0.25 -1.96
N SER A 162 -10.37 -0.37 -0.95
CA SER A 162 -9.81 -1.72 -1.05
C SER A 162 -10.83 -2.72 -1.62
N GLY A 163 -10.40 -3.55 -2.57
CA GLY A 163 -11.26 -4.53 -3.25
C GLY A 163 -12.01 -4.00 -4.48
N ASN A 164 -11.74 -2.77 -4.93
CA ASN A 164 -12.37 -2.20 -6.14
C ASN A 164 -11.55 -2.43 -7.43
N GLY A 165 -10.65 -3.39 -7.46
CA GLY A 165 -9.92 -3.78 -8.66
C GLY A 165 -8.53 -3.13 -8.82
N GLN A 166 -8.03 -2.38 -7.83
CA GLN A 166 -6.70 -1.75 -7.92
C GLN A 166 -5.58 -2.78 -8.03
N THR A 167 -5.67 -3.87 -7.27
CA THR A 167 -4.70 -4.98 -7.31
C THR A 167 -4.72 -5.64 -8.69
N GLU A 168 -5.90 -5.97 -9.19
CA GLU A 168 -6.06 -6.57 -10.51
C GLU A 168 -5.60 -5.65 -11.64
N LEU A 169 -5.78 -4.33 -11.48
CA LEU A 169 -5.25 -3.35 -12.42
C LEU A 169 -3.72 -3.38 -12.45
N LEU A 170 -3.07 -3.32 -11.29
CA LEU A 170 -1.60 -3.39 -11.20
C LEU A 170 -1.05 -4.70 -11.74
N GLU A 171 -1.68 -5.82 -11.43
CA GLU A 171 -1.28 -7.14 -11.90
C GLU A 171 -1.46 -7.27 -13.43
N ALA A 172 -2.54 -6.74 -14.01
CA ALA A 172 -2.74 -6.73 -15.45
C ALA A 172 -1.73 -5.83 -16.16
N LEU A 173 -1.47 -4.62 -15.65
CA LEU A 173 -0.46 -3.70 -16.17
C LEU A 173 0.95 -4.29 -16.12
N SER A 174 1.22 -5.15 -15.15
CA SER A 174 2.51 -5.83 -14.95
C SER A 174 2.62 -7.18 -15.68
N GLY A 175 1.57 -7.60 -16.42
CA GLY A 175 1.54 -8.88 -17.14
C GLY A 175 1.44 -10.12 -16.25
N ILE A 176 1.07 -9.96 -14.99
CA ILE A 176 0.91 -11.07 -14.02
C ILE A 176 -0.44 -11.77 -14.23
N VAL A 177 -1.49 -10.98 -14.48
CA VAL A 177 -2.85 -11.48 -14.74
C VAL A 177 -3.21 -11.27 -16.21
N PRO A 178 -3.80 -12.26 -16.89
CA PRO A 178 -4.18 -12.15 -18.28
C PRO A 178 -5.32 -11.14 -18.48
N ILE A 179 -5.27 -10.40 -19.59
CA ILE A 179 -6.32 -9.51 -20.05
C ILE A 179 -7.46 -10.36 -20.62
N THR A 180 -8.70 -10.06 -20.24
CA THR A 180 -9.89 -10.72 -20.82
C THR A 180 -10.32 -10.03 -22.12
N SER A 181 -10.35 -8.69 -22.11
CA SER A 181 -10.62 -7.88 -23.32
C SER A 181 -10.01 -6.48 -23.17
N GLY A 182 -9.98 -5.73 -24.27
CA GLY A 182 -9.28 -4.45 -24.35
C GLY A 182 -7.79 -4.62 -24.63
N SER A 183 -7.03 -3.53 -24.49
CA SER A 183 -5.57 -3.56 -24.73
C SER A 183 -4.81 -2.59 -23.83
N ILE A 184 -3.52 -2.87 -23.65
CA ILE A 184 -2.56 -2.01 -22.98
C ILE A 184 -1.40 -1.79 -23.94
N GLU A 185 -1.08 -0.53 -24.23
CA GLU A 185 0.11 -0.13 -24.98
C GLU A 185 1.14 0.45 -23.99
N VAL A 186 2.34 -0.12 -23.94
CA VAL A 186 3.46 0.33 -23.10
C VAL A 186 4.63 0.65 -24.01
N LEU A 187 5.06 1.93 -24.05
CA LEU A 187 6.21 2.37 -24.86
C LEU A 187 6.12 1.97 -26.34
N GLY A 188 4.90 1.92 -26.90
CA GLY A 188 4.64 1.54 -28.29
C GLY A 188 4.45 0.04 -28.51
N PHE A 189 4.56 -0.78 -27.49
CA PHE A 189 4.27 -2.23 -27.55
C PHE A 189 2.87 -2.47 -27.01
N GLU A 190 2.02 -3.07 -27.83
CA GLU A 190 0.63 -3.38 -27.45
C GLU A 190 0.54 -4.83 -26.94
N MET A 191 -0.22 -5.02 -25.86
CA MET A 191 -0.63 -6.33 -25.37
C MET A 191 -2.15 -6.41 -25.22
N ASP A 192 -2.68 -7.58 -25.53
CA ASP A 192 -4.10 -7.91 -25.44
C ASP A 192 -4.28 -9.38 -25.00
N ALA A 193 -5.53 -9.87 -25.02
CA ALA A 193 -5.84 -11.25 -24.65
C ALA A 193 -5.18 -12.31 -25.58
N LYS A 194 -4.83 -11.95 -26.80
CA LYS A 194 -4.21 -12.87 -27.79
C LYS A 194 -2.69 -12.77 -27.80
N HIS A 195 -2.16 -11.60 -27.45
CA HIS A 195 -0.73 -11.28 -27.46
C HIS A 195 -0.31 -10.74 -26.10
N PRO A 196 -0.27 -11.58 -25.05
CA PRO A 196 0.13 -11.14 -23.72
C PRO A 196 1.63 -10.85 -23.69
N LEU A 197 2.02 -9.79 -22.97
CA LEU A 197 3.41 -9.55 -22.59
C LEU A 197 3.65 -10.12 -21.18
N THR A 198 4.77 -10.78 -21.03
CA THR A 198 5.19 -11.35 -19.73
C THR A 198 5.85 -10.28 -18.84
N PRO A 199 5.88 -10.45 -17.52
CA PRO A 199 6.49 -9.48 -16.59
C PRO A 199 7.98 -9.22 -16.87
N ASP A 200 8.73 -10.21 -17.33
CA ASP A 200 10.13 -10.06 -17.75
C ASP A 200 10.24 -9.15 -18.98
N ARG A 201 9.39 -9.36 -19.98
CA ARG A 201 9.39 -8.52 -21.18
C ARG A 201 8.99 -7.07 -20.87
N LEU A 202 8.00 -6.86 -20.04
CA LEU A 202 7.60 -5.51 -19.58
C LEU A 202 8.73 -4.82 -18.82
N ARG A 203 9.49 -5.58 -18.03
CA ARG A 203 10.66 -5.07 -17.29
C ARG A 203 11.79 -4.67 -18.25
N GLU A 204 12.06 -5.46 -19.28
CA GLU A 204 13.01 -5.09 -20.35
C GLU A 204 12.62 -3.78 -21.08
N LEU A 205 11.32 -3.51 -21.22
CA LEU A 205 10.80 -2.26 -21.76
C LEU A 205 10.90 -1.09 -20.78
N GLY A 206 11.29 -1.33 -19.52
CA GLY A 206 11.47 -0.30 -18.50
C GLY A 206 10.27 -0.09 -17.58
N LEU A 207 9.29 -1.01 -17.58
CA LEU A 207 8.20 -0.98 -16.61
C LEU A 207 8.66 -1.65 -15.31
N ALA A 208 8.57 -0.93 -14.19
CA ALA A 208 8.81 -1.47 -12.86
C ALA A 208 7.51 -1.52 -12.06
N HIS A 209 7.34 -2.57 -11.26
CA HIS A 209 6.17 -2.77 -10.40
C HIS A 209 6.62 -2.98 -8.95
N VAL A 210 5.98 -2.23 -8.03
CA VAL A 210 6.12 -2.44 -6.59
C VAL A 210 4.78 -2.96 -6.08
N PRO A 211 4.69 -4.23 -5.64
CA PRO A 211 3.43 -4.84 -5.22
C PRO A 211 2.95 -4.28 -3.87
N GLU A 212 1.64 -4.35 -3.63
CA GLU A 212 1.02 -4.01 -2.35
C GLU A 212 1.55 -4.91 -1.24
N ASP A 213 1.47 -6.23 -1.41
CA ASP A 213 2.07 -7.21 -0.51
C ASP A 213 3.53 -7.50 -0.92
N ARG A 214 4.45 -6.73 -0.35
CA ARG A 214 5.89 -6.86 -0.63
C ARG A 214 6.47 -8.18 -0.14
N HIS A 215 5.98 -8.73 0.97
CA HIS A 215 6.48 -9.97 1.54
C HIS A 215 6.11 -11.20 0.71
N ARG A 216 4.93 -11.17 0.09
CA ARG A 216 4.45 -12.27 -0.73
C ARG A 216 4.94 -12.20 -2.17
N MET A 217 5.04 -10.99 -2.74
CA MET A 217 5.20 -10.81 -4.19
C MET A 217 6.47 -10.04 -4.60
N GLY A 218 7.10 -9.34 -3.68
CA GLY A 218 8.20 -8.43 -4.02
C GLY A 218 9.57 -8.78 -3.41
N LEU A 219 9.60 -9.51 -2.31
CA LEU A 219 10.83 -9.79 -1.56
C LEU A 219 10.89 -11.27 -1.19
N ILE A 220 12.11 -11.79 -1.09
CA ILE A 220 12.38 -13.07 -0.43
C ILE A 220 13.00 -12.72 0.93
N THR A 221 12.27 -12.98 2.01
CA THR A 221 12.64 -12.52 3.36
C THR A 221 13.97 -13.05 3.87
N ASP A 222 14.38 -14.23 3.39
CA ASP A 222 15.65 -14.86 3.75
C ASP A 222 16.85 -14.34 2.94
N PHE A 223 16.60 -13.53 1.90
CA PHE A 223 17.66 -12.95 1.08
C PHE A 223 18.21 -11.68 1.73
N SER A 224 19.49 -11.43 1.51
CA SER A 224 20.07 -10.12 1.80
C SER A 224 19.45 -9.02 0.94
N ALA A 225 19.58 -7.76 1.36
CA ALA A 225 19.08 -6.61 0.58
C ALA A 225 19.66 -6.56 -0.84
N SER A 226 20.93 -6.94 -1.00
CA SER A 226 21.59 -7.00 -2.32
C SER A 226 21.05 -8.12 -3.21
N GLU A 227 20.74 -9.27 -2.65
CA GLU A 227 20.12 -10.38 -3.38
C GLU A 227 18.66 -10.06 -3.73
N SER A 228 17.91 -9.48 -2.80
CA SER A 228 16.54 -9.02 -3.06
C SER A 228 16.47 -7.92 -4.14
N ALA A 229 17.44 -7.01 -4.17
CA ALA A 229 17.52 -5.98 -5.22
C ALA A 229 17.77 -6.53 -6.61
N LEU A 230 18.27 -7.76 -6.70
CA LEU A 230 18.55 -8.45 -7.97
C LEU A 230 17.33 -9.20 -8.54
N LEU A 231 16.27 -9.39 -7.75
CA LEU A 231 15.11 -10.18 -8.18
C LEU A 231 14.51 -9.61 -9.48
N GLY A 232 14.45 -10.49 -10.48
CA GLY A 232 13.99 -10.15 -11.82
C GLY A 232 15.02 -9.48 -12.75
N TYR A 233 16.21 -9.15 -12.25
CA TYR A 233 17.32 -8.55 -13.02
C TYR A 233 18.56 -9.45 -13.09
N HIS A 234 18.44 -10.70 -12.70
CA HIS A 234 19.55 -11.66 -12.64
C HIS A 234 20.17 -11.99 -14.01
N THR A 235 19.49 -11.67 -15.10
CA THR A 235 19.98 -11.84 -16.48
C THR A 235 20.77 -10.63 -16.99
N ASP A 236 20.87 -9.52 -16.23
CA ASP A 236 21.59 -8.33 -16.65
C ASP A 236 23.08 -8.64 -16.87
N PRO A 237 23.62 -8.38 -18.09
CA PRO A 237 25.03 -8.65 -18.41
C PRO A 237 26.03 -7.87 -17.56
N GLN A 238 25.64 -6.78 -16.92
CA GLN A 238 26.51 -6.00 -16.04
C GLN A 238 26.88 -6.76 -14.76
N ILE A 239 25.98 -7.60 -14.27
CA ILE A 239 26.12 -8.35 -13.01
C ILE A 239 26.24 -9.85 -13.20
N ASN A 240 25.95 -10.33 -14.39
CA ASN A 240 25.96 -11.74 -14.78
C ASN A 240 27.03 -12.01 -15.83
N SER A 241 27.71 -13.15 -15.72
CA SER A 241 28.65 -13.66 -16.73
C SER A 241 28.20 -15.07 -17.19
N GLY A 242 27.12 -15.12 -17.97
CA GLY A 242 26.45 -16.34 -18.39
C GLY A 242 25.67 -16.99 -17.26
N ILE A 243 26.13 -18.14 -16.76
CA ILE A 243 25.49 -18.86 -15.64
C ILE A 243 26.03 -18.44 -14.26
N TRP A 244 27.03 -17.57 -14.21
CA TRP A 244 27.71 -17.16 -12.97
C TRP A 244 27.31 -15.75 -12.57
N LEU A 245 26.75 -15.63 -11.37
CA LEU A 245 26.43 -14.36 -10.73
C LEU A 245 27.63 -13.84 -9.95
N SER A 246 28.02 -12.57 -10.21
CA SER A 246 29.08 -11.93 -9.45
C SER A 246 28.54 -11.22 -8.23
N HIS A 247 28.64 -11.81 -7.05
CA HIS A 247 28.19 -11.21 -5.79
C HIS A 247 28.82 -9.83 -5.50
N SER A 248 30.09 -9.63 -5.89
CA SER A 248 30.75 -8.33 -5.73
C SER A 248 30.12 -7.23 -6.59
N LYS A 249 29.79 -7.56 -7.86
CA LYS A 249 29.11 -6.63 -8.76
C LYS A 249 27.68 -6.33 -8.31
N VAL A 250 26.94 -7.36 -7.84
CA VAL A 250 25.59 -7.19 -7.28
C VAL A 250 25.61 -6.22 -6.09
N LYS A 251 26.54 -6.42 -5.16
CA LYS A 251 26.69 -5.54 -3.98
C LYS A 251 27.07 -4.11 -4.39
N ALA A 252 27.99 -3.94 -5.33
CA ALA A 252 28.38 -2.62 -5.84
C ALA A 252 27.23 -1.89 -6.54
N ASN A 253 26.46 -2.61 -7.39
CA ASN A 253 25.28 -2.06 -8.04
C ASN A 253 24.21 -1.63 -7.01
N CYS A 254 23.90 -2.49 -6.03
CA CYS A 254 22.95 -2.16 -4.97
C CYS A 254 23.40 -0.93 -4.17
N GLN A 255 24.71 -0.81 -3.85
CA GLN A 255 25.25 0.36 -3.17
C GLN A 255 25.14 1.65 -4.00
N ALA A 256 25.30 1.56 -5.33
CA ALA A 256 25.13 2.70 -6.23
C ALA A 256 23.66 3.16 -6.26
N LEU A 257 22.71 2.23 -6.39
CA LEU A 257 21.27 2.53 -6.37
C LEU A 257 20.80 3.15 -5.04
N MET A 258 21.37 2.73 -3.92
CA MET A 258 21.03 3.31 -2.61
C MET A 258 21.58 4.73 -2.38
N LYS A 259 22.53 5.19 -3.20
CA LYS A 259 23.12 6.54 -3.11
C LYS A 259 22.48 7.55 -4.05
N ALA A 260 21.77 7.07 -5.07
CA ALA A 260 21.03 7.88 -6.05
C ALA A 260 19.67 8.33 -5.47
#